data_8696d01e0f4aa12527620b0c87fcce28
#
_entry.id   8696d01e0f4aa12527620b0c87fcce28
#
_cell.length_a   1.000
_cell.length_b   1.000
_cell.length_c   1.000
_cell.angle_alpha   90.00
_cell.angle_beta   90.00
_cell.angle_gamma   90.00
#
_symmetry.space_group_name_H-M   'P 1'
#
loop_
_entity.id
_entity.type
_entity.pdbx_description
1 polymer ?
#
loop_
_entity_poly.entity_id
_entity_poly.type
_entity_poly.pdbx_seq_one_letter_code
_entity_poly.pdbx_strand_id
1 'polypeptide(L)'
;MPELERPTFSVQDLIPLLEENYGLCCTLEELPGERDRNYLAQEKNGETYVLKISNSCETLEFLQVQNDALERSAKLLEPGRIPKIFPHKNGEPLLRVRSGVGSQHWMRLVHYVDGLPMAEYRPHTRDFLLELGRMCGMVTKALHEIPAPPSSHTLLWEMHNVQETLEEYMPWIKDEKLLSWVKTSLDLYSQTMEPLESKLRCGWIHNDFNDYNVLVVPKISVNPDLGLIDFGDMTHSYLVAEAAVACAYAMLDKPDPLEAAVLLIRGFDQHFPLEEKELEILFPMVMMRLCLTLTLGTFQQQNDPENEYLGISQKPARELLERLQEVNPRYAHYLFRDSCNMEAFPGSSEFRNWYKKAEGSFHCLLGEPLNPENTVVLDLSVGSSLSAKMEGVSLEKQVEIMDSYLRENNAEIGVGKYAEARSFYSAKEFLNNSIDGEEKRTIHLGIDVFAPSGTSIYTPIDGVVHQLQDNQSELDYGPTVILRHKI
;
A
#
# COMPACT_ATOMS: atom_id res chain seq x y z
N MET A 1 -5.89 26.55 15.29
CA MET A 1 -7.15 26.52 14.54
C MET A 1 -8.23 27.18 15.38
N PRO A 2 -9.24 27.87 14.82
CA PRO A 2 -10.41 28.21 15.59
C PRO A 2 -10.98 26.91 16.16
N GLU A 3 -11.38 26.91 17.44
CA GLU A 3 -12.08 25.77 18.04
C GLU A 3 -13.28 25.45 17.15
N LEU A 4 -13.24 24.25 16.52
CA LEU A 4 -14.34 23.75 15.72
C LEU A 4 -15.52 23.48 16.67
N GLU A 5 -16.53 24.35 16.63
CA GLU A 5 -17.71 24.21 17.47
C GLU A 5 -18.54 23.02 16.94
N ARG A 6 -18.44 21.90 17.64
CA ARG A 6 -19.21 20.69 17.33
C ARG A 6 -20.71 21.00 17.48
N PRO A 7 -21.58 20.57 16.54
CA PRO A 7 -23.01 20.87 16.62
C PRO A 7 -23.64 20.39 17.95
N THR A 8 -24.45 21.25 18.57
CA THR A 8 -25.15 20.94 19.83
C THR A 8 -26.62 20.77 19.56
N PHE A 9 -27.06 19.54 19.25
CA PHE A 9 -28.45 19.16 19.11
C PHE A 9 -28.77 18.02 20.06
N SER A 10 -29.93 18.07 20.71
CA SER A 10 -30.45 16.90 21.42
C SER A 10 -31.24 16.01 20.46
N VAL A 11 -31.38 14.72 20.80
CA VAL A 11 -32.22 13.80 20.02
C VAL A 11 -33.67 14.31 19.96
N GLN A 12 -34.16 14.95 21.05
CA GLN A 12 -35.50 15.54 21.11
C GLN A 12 -35.69 16.69 20.12
N ASP A 13 -34.62 17.44 19.78
CA ASP A 13 -34.67 18.50 18.77
C ASP A 13 -34.67 17.94 17.34
N LEU A 14 -33.98 16.82 17.11
CA LEU A 14 -33.78 16.25 15.79
C LEU A 14 -35.01 15.43 15.29
N ILE A 15 -35.71 14.70 16.16
CA ILE A 15 -36.85 13.87 15.78
C ILE A 15 -37.93 14.71 15.06
N PRO A 16 -38.39 15.86 15.58
CA PRO A 16 -39.36 16.71 14.89
C PRO A 16 -38.83 17.22 13.53
N LEU A 17 -37.54 17.54 13.42
CA LEU A 17 -36.95 17.98 12.16
C LEU A 17 -36.97 16.89 11.09
N LEU A 18 -36.75 15.63 11.48
CA LEU A 18 -36.85 14.48 10.56
C LEU A 18 -38.29 14.25 10.10
N GLU A 19 -39.27 14.29 11.01
CA GLU A 19 -40.65 14.11 10.67
C GLU A 19 -41.18 15.22 9.77
N GLU A 20 -40.90 16.48 10.10
CA GLU A 20 -41.34 17.64 9.34
C GLU A 20 -40.72 17.68 7.95
N ASN A 21 -39.40 17.53 7.83
CA ASN A 21 -38.65 17.78 6.60
C ASN A 21 -38.48 16.54 5.72
N TYR A 22 -38.38 15.36 6.30
CA TYR A 22 -38.18 14.11 5.56
C TYR A 22 -39.41 13.19 5.59
N GLY A 23 -40.35 13.39 6.52
CA GLY A 23 -41.51 12.53 6.69
C GLY A 23 -41.22 11.22 7.38
N LEU A 24 -40.11 11.13 8.10
CA LEU A 24 -39.59 9.91 8.72
C LEU A 24 -39.82 9.93 10.24
N CYS A 25 -40.36 8.84 10.79
CA CYS A 25 -40.50 8.60 12.22
C CYS A 25 -39.42 7.63 12.70
N CYS A 26 -38.23 8.16 12.99
CA CYS A 26 -37.08 7.39 13.35
C CYS A 26 -36.77 7.42 14.86
N THR A 27 -36.10 6.35 15.33
CA THR A 27 -35.27 6.40 16.52
C THR A 27 -33.88 6.86 16.12
N LEU A 28 -33.18 7.60 17.00
CA LEU A 28 -31.84 8.11 16.75
C LEU A 28 -30.87 7.58 17.80
N GLU A 29 -29.72 7.09 17.32
CA GLU A 29 -28.57 6.69 18.13
C GLU A 29 -27.36 7.47 17.64
N GLU A 30 -26.62 8.13 18.55
CA GLU A 30 -25.44 8.92 18.18
C GLU A 30 -24.29 8.00 17.74
N LEU A 31 -23.73 8.29 16.58
CA LEU A 31 -22.54 7.62 16.04
C LEU A 31 -21.28 8.43 16.38
N PRO A 32 -20.12 7.77 16.49
CA PRO A 32 -18.83 8.46 16.63
C PRO A 32 -18.59 9.49 15.53
N GLY A 33 -17.93 10.59 15.85
CA GLY A 33 -17.56 11.64 14.91
C GLY A 33 -16.71 12.68 15.60
N GLU A 34 -15.65 13.15 14.91
CA GLU A 34 -14.71 14.13 15.47
C GLU A 34 -15.20 15.58 15.33
N ARG A 35 -15.62 15.97 14.13
CA ARG A 35 -15.98 17.35 13.79
C ARG A 35 -17.49 17.55 13.65
N ASP A 36 -18.14 16.61 13.04
CA ASP A 36 -19.58 16.60 12.77
C ASP A 36 -20.34 15.78 13.82
N ARG A 37 -21.65 15.92 13.88
CA ARG A 37 -22.50 14.99 14.60
C ARG A 37 -23.25 14.08 13.65
N ASN A 38 -23.11 12.78 13.88
CA ASN A 38 -23.73 11.76 13.09
C ASN A 38 -24.70 10.94 13.97
N TYR A 39 -25.84 10.55 13.42
CA TYR A 39 -26.81 9.71 14.11
C TYR A 39 -27.28 8.58 13.18
N LEU A 40 -27.32 7.38 13.70
CA LEU A 40 -28.04 6.28 13.08
C LEU A 40 -29.56 6.54 13.27
N ALA A 41 -30.27 6.68 12.17
CA ALA A 41 -31.70 6.89 12.15
C ALA A 41 -32.43 5.63 11.65
N GLN A 42 -33.17 4.97 12.52
CA GLN A 42 -33.89 3.74 12.19
C GLN A 42 -35.39 4.02 12.11
N GLU A 43 -35.98 3.75 10.95
CA GLU A 43 -37.42 3.88 10.73
C GLU A 43 -38.14 2.59 11.14
N LYS A 44 -39.43 2.73 11.51
CA LYS A 44 -40.28 1.59 11.95
C LYS A 44 -40.47 0.51 10.88
N ASN A 45 -40.33 0.85 9.60
CA ASN A 45 -40.40 -0.08 8.46
C ASN A 45 -39.12 -0.91 8.28
N GLY A 46 -38.06 -0.62 9.06
CA GLY A 46 -36.75 -1.29 9.01
C GLY A 46 -35.73 -0.58 8.13
N GLU A 47 -36.08 0.50 7.46
CA GLU A 47 -35.09 1.30 6.71
C GLU A 47 -34.17 2.07 7.66
N THR A 48 -32.90 2.17 7.29
CA THR A 48 -31.84 2.75 8.11
C THR A 48 -31.11 3.84 7.34
N TYR A 49 -30.85 4.95 8.04
CA TYR A 49 -30.18 6.12 7.48
C TYR A 49 -29.10 6.62 8.43
N VAL A 50 -28.22 7.45 7.91
CA VAL A 50 -27.29 8.27 8.71
C VAL A 50 -27.70 9.73 8.57
N LEU A 51 -28.07 10.36 9.68
CA LEU A 51 -28.26 11.79 9.77
C LEU A 51 -26.93 12.45 10.08
N LYS A 52 -26.44 13.30 9.17
CA LYS A 52 -25.19 14.05 9.34
C LYS A 52 -25.52 15.53 9.57
N ILE A 53 -24.94 16.11 10.62
CA ILE A 53 -25.01 17.53 10.94
C ILE A 53 -23.60 18.07 10.93
N SER A 54 -23.27 18.88 9.93
CA SER A 54 -21.94 19.42 9.76
C SER A 54 -21.62 20.48 10.83
N ASN A 55 -20.33 20.59 11.14
CA ASN A 55 -19.85 21.67 12.01
C ASN A 55 -20.14 23.05 11.38
N SER A 56 -19.99 24.12 12.16
CA SER A 56 -20.37 25.47 11.75
C SER A 56 -19.43 26.08 10.70
N CYS A 57 -18.24 25.52 10.50
CA CYS A 57 -17.25 26.02 9.54
C CYS A 57 -17.42 25.42 8.13
N GLU A 58 -18.25 24.36 7.98
CA GLU A 58 -18.49 23.73 6.69
C GLU A 58 -19.28 24.63 5.75
N THR A 59 -18.76 24.79 4.54
CA THR A 59 -19.40 25.63 3.52
C THR A 59 -20.43 24.84 2.71
N LEU A 60 -21.46 25.54 2.21
CA LEU A 60 -22.44 24.94 1.31
C LEU A 60 -21.78 24.36 0.06
N GLU A 61 -20.82 25.08 -0.49
CA GLU A 61 -20.09 24.70 -1.71
C GLU A 61 -19.36 23.38 -1.52
N PHE A 62 -18.71 23.17 -0.37
CA PHE A 62 -17.98 21.94 -0.09
C PHE A 62 -18.94 20.76 0.14
N LEU A 63 -20.05 20.97 0.85
CA LEU A 63 -21.07 19.95 1.02
C LEU A 63 -21.75 19.56 -0.29
N GLN A 64 -21.88 20.49 -1.24
CA GLN A 64 -22.37 20.18 -2.59
C GLN A 64 -21.37 19.33 -3.37
N VAL A 65 -20.06 19.59 -3.23
CA VAL A 65 -19.02 18.73 -3.81
C VAL A 65 -19.06 17.34 -3.22
N GLN A 66 -19.23 17.19 -1.91
CA GLN A 66 -19.38 15.87 -1.27
C GLN A 66 -20.63 15.13 -1.80
N ASN A 67 -21.73 15.85 -2.01
CA ASN A 67 -22.94 15.25 -2.57
C ASN A 67 -22.75 14.79 -4.03
N ASP A 68 -22.06 15.59 -4.86
CA ASP A 68 -21.72 15.20 -6.25
C ASP A 68 -20.77 13.99 -6.25
N ALA A 69 -19.82 13.93 -5.32
CA ALA A 69 -18.91 12.81 -5.16
C ALA A 69 -19.66 11.50 -4.81
N LEU A 70 -20.60 11.57 -3.86
CA LEU A 70 -21.45 10.44 -3.50
C LEU A 70 -22.26 9.92 -4.69
N GLU A 71 -22.90 10.83 -5.44
CA GLU A 71 -23.71 10.47 -6.61
C GLU A 71 -22.89 9.87 -7.76
N ARG A 72 -21.71 10.42 -8.04
CA ARG A 72 -20.80 9.92 -9.08
C ARG A 72 -20.24 8.55 -8.71
N SER A 73 -19.77 8.39 -7.48
CA SER A 73 -19.25 7.12 -6.99
C SER A 73 -20.31 6.02 -6.99
N ALA A 74 -21.54 6.35 -6.59
CA ALA A 74 -22.67 5.41 -6.60
C ALA A 74 -23.09 4.94 -8.01
N LYS A 75 -22.73 5.67 -9.07
CA LYS A 75 -23.00 5.24 -10.47
C LYS A 75 -22.00 4.21 -10.97
N LEU A 76 -20.81 4.13 -10.37
CA LEU A 76 -19.74 3.23 -10.79
C LEU A 76 -19.69 1.94 -9.96
N LEU A 77 -20.30 1.94 -8.78
CA LEU A 77 -20.33 0.81 -7.85
C LEU A 77 -21.72 0.17 -7.80
N GLU A 78 -21.79 -1.05 -7.30
CA GLU A 78 -23.06 -1.76 -7.08
C GLU A 78 -23.98 -0.96 -6.13
N PRO A 79 -25.29 -1.02 -6.31
CA PRO A 79 -26.23 -0.32 -5.44
C PRO A 79 -26.04 -0.64 -3.95
N GLY A 80 -26.06 0.39 -3.10
CA GLY A 80 -25.90 0.25 -1.65
C GLY A 80 -24.46 0.15 -1.17
N ARG A 81 -23.47 0.41 -2.05
CA ARG A 81 -22.03 0.40 -1.70
C ARG A 81 -21.49 1.79 -1.34
N ILE A 82 -22.20 2.83 -1.74
CA ILE A 82 -21.93 4.23 -1.39
C ILE A 82 -23.18 4.80 -0.73
N PRO A 83 -23.06 5.64 0.32
CA PRO A 83 -24.21 6.29 0.91
C PRO A 83 -24.99 7.10 -0.13
N LYS A 84 -26.27 6.80 -0.31
CA LYS A 84 -27.12 7.55 -1.24
C LYS A 84 -27.86 8.65 -0.47
N ILE A 85 -27.86 9.85 -1.01
CA ILE A 85 -28.57 10.98 -0.42
C ILE A 85 -30.08 10.72 -0.43
N PHE A 86 -30.70 10.95 0.71
CA PHE A 86 -32.15 10.97 0.87
C PHE A 86 -32.59 12.45 0.95
N PRO A 87 -33.21 13.01 -0.10
CA PRO A 87 -33.57 14.41 -0.12
C PRO A 87 -34.73 14.71 0.84
N HIS A 88 -34.79 15.91 1.34
CA HIS A 88 -35.98 16.34 2.10
C HIS A 88 -37.18 16.62 1.18
N LYS A 89 -38.39 16.84 1.76
CA LYS A 89 -39.66 16.88 1.03
C LYS A 89 -39.77 17.86 -0.11
N ASN A 90 -38.96 18.92 -0.14
CA ASN A 90 -38.91 19.85 -1.27
C ASN A 90 -37.89 19.45 -2.36
N GLY A 91 -37.21 18.32 -2.21
CA GLY A 91 -36.25 17.77 -3.20
C GLY A 91 -34.81 18.19 -3.00
N GLU A 92 -34.52 19.09 -2.07
CA GLU A 92 -33.13 19.54 -1.83
C GLU A 92 -32.36 18.54 -0.96
N PRO A 93 -31.04 18.33 -1.21
CA PRO A 93 -30.23 17.38 -0.46
C PRO A 93 -29.74 17.89 0.90
N LEU A 94 -29.73 19.20 1.12
CA LEU A 94 -29.20 19.87 2.30
C LEU A 94 -30.24 20.75 2.95
N LEU A 95 -30.39 20.65 4.26
CA LEU A 95 -31.29 21.46 5.06
C LEU A 95 -30.47 22.33 6.02
N ARG A 96 -30.75 23.64 6.05
CA ARG A 96 -30.12 24.55 7.02
C ARG A 96 -30.89 24.51 8.33
N VAL A 97 -30.20 24.17 9.41
CA VAL A 97 -30.77 24.05 10.75
C VAL A 97 -30.06 24.99 11.73
N ARG A 98 -30.76 25.38 12.81
CA ARG A 98 -30.20 26.22 13.87
C ARG A 98 -30.17 25.43 15.16
N SER A 99 -29.01 25.41 15.82
CA SER A 99 -28.88 24.79 17.15
C SER A 99 -29.58 25.61 18.24
N GLY A 100 -29.82 25.02 19.40
CA GLY A 100 -30.40 25.71 20.56
C GLY A 100 -29.58 26.88 21.07
N VAL A 101 -28.26 26.92 20.77
CA VAL A 101 -27.35 28.03 21.08
C VAL A 101 -27.29 29.08 19.98
N GLY A 102 -28.03 28.90 18.88
CA GLY A 102 -28.16 29.86 17.80
C GLY A 102 -27.22 29.70 16.61
N SER A 103 -26.26 28.78 16.68
CA SER A 103 -25.33 28.45 15.56
C SER A 103 -26.07 27.80 14.39
N GLN A 104 -25.63 28.09 13.17
CA GLN A 104 -26.22 27.52 11.96
C GLN A 104 -25.36 26.37 11.44
N HIS A 105 -26.04 25.31 11.06
CA HIS A 105 -25.43 24.06 10.56
C HIS A 105 -26.17 23.58 9.32
N TRP A 106 -25.50 22.74 8.51
CA TRP A 106 -26.13 22.03 7.45
C TRP A 106 -26.47 20.59 7.91
N MET A 107 -27.63 20.12 7.58
CA MET A 107 -28.10 18.78 7.88
C MET A 107 -28.42 18.05 6.58
N ARG A 108 -28.01 16.79 6.49
CA ARG A 108 -28.38 15.89 5.39
C ARG A 108 -28.64 14.49 5.92
N LEU A 109 -29.45 13.77 5.17
CA LEU A 109 -29.76 12.37 5.43
C LEU A 109 -29.24 11.51 4.28
N VAL A 110 -28.54 10.42 4.61
CA VAL A 110 -28.04 9.46 3.62
C VAL A 110 -28.49 8.05 4.01
N HIS A 111 -28.69 7.18 3.04
CA HIS A 111 -28.94 5.76 3.31
C HIS A 111 -27.75 5.14 4.01
N TYR A 112 -28.02 4.29 4.99
CA TYR A 112 -27.00 3.52 5.67
C TYR A 112 -26.41 2.47 4.73
N VAL A 113 -25.11 2.25 4.80
CA VAL A 113 -24.41 1.19 4.07
C VAL A 113 -24.13 0.06 5.04
N ASP A 114 -24.73 -1.10 4.79
CA ASP A 114 -24.51 -2.28 5.61
C ASP A 114 -23.15 -2.90 5.31
N GLY A 115 -22.47 -3.38 6.33
CA GLY A 115 -21.20 -4.09 6.19
C GLY A 115 -20.38 -4.07 7.48
N LEU A 116 -19.34 -4.89 7.50
CA LEU A 116 -18.35 -4.88 8.57
C LEU A 116 -17.16 -4.00 8.12
N PRO A 117 -16.58 -3.18 8.99
CA PRO A 117 -15.33 -2.50 8.69
C PRO A 117 -14.25 -3.48 8.22
N MET A 118 -13.45 -3.12 7.23
CA MET A 118 -12.35 -3.92 6.76
C MET A 118 -11.39 -4.29 7.91
N ALA A 119 -11.24 -3.41 8.89
CA ALA A 119 -10.47 -3.65 10.11
C ALA A 119 -10.91 -4.92 10.86
N GLU A 120 -12.20 -5.26 10.83
CA GLU A 120 -12.81 -6.38 11.54
C GLU A 120 -13.01 -7.62 10.67
N TYR A 121 -12.87 -7.50 9.35
CA TYR A 121 -13.04 -8.60 8.40
C TYR A 121 -11.74 -9.37 8.19
N ARG A 122 -11.82 -10.69 8.12
CA ARG A 122 -10.68 -11.59 7.77
C ARG A 122 -11.22 -12.84 7.07
N PRO A 123 -10.43 -13.48 6.17
CA PRO A 123 -9.09 -13.08 5.71
C PRO A 123 -9.13 -12.03 4.60
N HIS A 124 -8.07 -11.23 4.50
CA HIS A 124 -7.83 -10.39 3.32
C HIS A 124 -7.08 -11.21 2.26
N THR A 125 -7.82 -11.87 1.40
CA THR A 125 -7.27 -12.70 0.31
C THR A 125 -6.66 -11.83 -0.79
N ARG A 126 -5.92 -12.46 -1.72
CA ARG A 126 -5.40 -11.76 -2.93
C ARG A 126 -6.53 -11.10 -3.74
N ASP A 127 -7.63 -11.82 -3.94
CA ASP A 127 -8.80 -11.30 -4.67
C ASP A 127 -9.46 -10.13 -3.92
N PHE A 128 -9.52 -10.20 -2.58
CA PHE A 128 -10.01 -9.10 -1.76
C PHE A 128 -9.19 -7.82 -1.95
N LEU A 129 -7.86 -7.93 -1.90
CA LEU A 129 -6.95 -6.79 -2.05
C LEU A 129 -7.01 -6.19 -3.48
N LEU A 130 -7.17 -7.05 -4.48
CA LEU A 130 -7.36 -6.63 -5.86
C LEU A 130 -8.68 -5.86 -6.03
N GLU A 131 -9.76 -6.35 -5.43
CA GLU A 131 -11.08 -5.71 -5.47
C GLU A 131 -11.10 -4.38 -4.70
N LEU A 132 -10.40 -4.31 -3.57
CA LEU A 132 -10.18 -3.07 -2.83
C LEU A 132 -9.51 -2.00 -3.73
N GLY A 133 -8.48 -2.40 -4.46
CA GLY A 133 -7.82 -1.52 -5.43
C GLY A 133 -8.76 -1.07 -6.56
N ARG A 134 -9.57 -1.98 -7.10
CA ARG A 134 -10.57 -1.64 -8.13
C ARG A 134 -11.57 -0.60 -7.63
N MET A 135 -12.12 -0.81 -6.44
CA MET A 135 -13.05 0.15 -5.82
C MET A 135 -12.38 1.51 -5.62
N CYS A 136 -11.15 1.54 -5.10
CA CYS A 136 -10.39 2.77 -4.91
C CYS A 136 -10.17 3.50 -6.25
N GLY A 137 -9.74 2.80 -7.29
CA GLY A 137 -9.55 3.37 -8.65
C GLY A 137 -10.85 3.86 -9.29
N MET A 138 -11.98 3.16 -9.08
CA MET A 138 -13.29 3.62 -9.55
C MET A 138 -13.74 4.90 -8.85
N VAL A 139 -13.56 4.99 -7.53
CA VAL A 139 -13.88 6.20 -6.75
C VAL A 139 -12.98 7.36 -7.20
N THR A 140 -11.67 7.15 -7.30
CA THR A 140 -10.73 8.18 -7.79
C THR A 140 -11.15 8.71 -9.17
N LYS A 141 -11.54 7.81 -10.07
CA LYS A 141 -12.05 8.18 -11.39
C LYS A 141 -13.32 9.05 -11.33
N ALA A 142 -14.27 8.69 -10.46
CA ALA A 142 -15.50 9.45 -10.27
C ALA A 142 -15.23 10.86 -9.72
N LEU A 143 -14.32 10.97 -8.76
CA LEU A 143 -13.96 12.22 -8.10
C LEU A 143 -13.12 13.13 -9.00
N HIS A 144 -12.24 12.58 -9.82
CA HIS A 144 -11.41 13.33 -10.77
C HIS A 144 -12.22 14.15 -11.79
N GLU A 145 -13.45 13.74 -12.09
CA GLU A 145 -14.36 14.46 -12.98
C GLU A 145 -15.00 15.70 -12.33
N ILE A 146 -14.85 15.90 -11.02
CA ILE A 146 -15.39 17.05 -10.29
C ILE A 146 -14.43 18.24 -10.49
N PRO A 147 -14.94 19.43 -10.87
CA PRO A 147 -14.11 20.61 -11.05
C PRO A 147 -13.32 20.97 -9.78
N ALA A 148 -12.11 21.50 -9.97
CA ALA A 148 -11.30 22.00 -8.87
C ALA A 148 -12.04 23.11 -8.07
N PRO A 149 -11.84 23.17 -6.76
CA PRO A 149 -12.50 24.16 -5.92
C PRO A 149 -11.94 25.57 -6.20
N PRO A 150 -12.73 26.62 -6.02
CA PRO A 150 -12.24 27.99 -6.14
C PRO A 150 -11.29 28.40 -5.01
N SER A 151 -11.30 27.68 -3.89
CA SER A 151 -10.41 27.90 -2.73
C SER A 151 -10.00 26.55 -2.13
N SER A 152 -8.78 26.48 -1.59
CA SER A 152 -8.30 25.28 -0.90
C SER A 152 -9.01 25.10 0.44
N HIS A 153 -9.44 23.86 0.72
CA HIS A 153 -9.83 23.39 2.04
C HIS A 153 -8.66 22.58 2.59
N THR A 154 -8.04 23.05 3.67
CA THR A 154 -6.84 22.41 4.21
C THR A 154 -7.20 21.53 5.39
N LEU A 155 -6.83 20.25 5.31
CA LEU A 155 -7.00 19.27 6.37
C LEU A 155 -5.64 18.86 6.94
N LEU A 156 -5.59 18.53 8.23
CA LEU A 156 -4.37 18.03 8.87
C LEU A 156 -3.88 16.71 8.26
N TRP A 157 -4.81 15.90 7.75
CA TRP A 157 -4.53 14.59 7.16
C TRP A 157 -4.21 14.65 5.67
N GLU A 158 -4.07 15.84 5.11
CA GLU A 158 -3.87 16.03 3.68
C GLU A 158 -2.41 15.82 3.28
N MET A 159 -2.21 14.99 2.24
CA MET A 159 -0.88 14.66 1.75
C MET A 159 -0.17 15.84 1.05
N HIS A 160 -0.92 16.85 0.61
CA HIS A 160 -0.32 18.05 0.00
C HIS A 160 0.51 18.87 1.01
N ASN A 161 0.06 18.93 2.27
CA ASN A 161 0.71 19.67 3.34
C ASN A 161 1.37 18.75 4.38
N VAL A 162 1.66 17.49 3.99
CA VAL A 162 2.17 16.48 4.91
C VAL A 162 3.47 16.88 5.58
N GLN A 163 4.35 17.56 4.85
CA GLN A 163 5.64 18.01 5.37
C GLN A 163 5.46 19.03 6.48
N GLU A 164 4.70 20.10 6.22
CA GLU A 164 4.43 21.17 7.19
C GLU A 164 3.72 20.61 8.43
N THR A 165 2.74 19.73 8.22
CA THR A 165 2.02 19.08 9.32
C THR A 165 2.97 18.25 10.18
N LEU A 166 3.82 17.41 9.57
CA LEU A 166 4.77 16.60 10.33
C LEU A 166 5.79 17.47 11.07
N GLU A 167 6.33 18.52 10.44
CA GLU A 167 7.27 19.45 11.09
C GLU A 167 6.64 20.15 12.30
N GLU A 168 5.36 20.53 12.23
CA GLU A 168 4.63 21.15 13.33
C GLU A 168 4.40 20.18 14.50
N TYR A 169 4.07 18.92 14.21
CA TYR A 169 3.65 17.94 15.24
C TYR A 169 4.75 16.97 15.69
N MET A 170 5.87 16.81 14.96
CA MET A 170 7.03 16.01 15.39
C MET A 170 7.54 16.31 16.81
N PRO A 171 7.54 17.58 17.31
CA PRO A 171 7.98 17.85 18.69
C PRO A 171 7.19 17.13 19.78
N TRP A 172 6.00 16.62 19.48
CA TRP A 172 5.19 15.83 20.41
C TRP A 172 5.63 14.38 20.51
N ILE A 173 6.45 13.88 19.57
CA ILE A 173 6.97 12.51 19.58
C ILE A 173 8.11 12.41 20.58
N LYS A 174 7.87 11.68 21.69
CA LYS A 174 8.87 11.43 22.75
C LYS A 174 9.72 10.18 22.48
N ASP A 175 9.24 9.28 21.64
CA ASP A 175 9.92 8.04 21.25
C ASP A 175 10.99 8.36 20.21
N GLU A 176 12.27 8.25 20.59
CA GLU A 176 13.41 8.57 19.70
C GLU A 176 13.46 7.70 18.45
N LYS A 177 13.05 6.42 18.55
CA LYS A 177 13.04 5.50 17.43
C LYS A 177 11.98 5.91 16.41
N LEU A 178 10.76 6.19 16.86
CA LEU A 178 9.69 6.70 16.01
C LEU A 178 10.08 8.03 15.37
N LEU A 179 10.64 8.95 16.14
CA LEU A 179 11.08 10.25 15.62
C LEU A 179 12.15 10.09 14.53
N SER A 180 13.08 9.14 14.70
CA SER A 180 14.08 8.81 13.68
C SER A 180 13.44 8.30 12.40
N TRP A 181 12.47 7.39 12.50
CA TRP A 181 11.75 6.86 11.33
C TRP A 181 10.97 7.94 10.60
N VAL A 182 10.26 8.81 11.32
CA VAL A 182 9.51 9.93 10.73
C VAL A 182 10.46 10.85 9.96
N LYS A 183 11.62 11.22 10.54
CA LYS A 183 12.62 12.05 9.86
C LYS A 183 13.18 11.39 8.61
N THR A 184 13.60 10.12 8.69
CA THR A 184 14.12 9.37 7.54
C THR A 184 13.09 9.27 6.42
N SER A 185 11.83 9.03 6.77
CA SER A 185 10.74 8.93 5.80
C SER A 185 10.42 10.28 5.17
N LEU A 186 10.49 11.37 5.95
CA LEU A 186 10.29 12.74 5.46
C LEU A 186 11.41 13.16 4.51
N ASP A 187 12.67 12.83 4.83
CA ASP A 187 13.81 13.09 3.95
C ASP A 187 13.65 12.35 2.61
N LEU A 188 13.26 11.08 2.64
CA LEU A 188 12.99 10.31 1.42
C LEU A 188 11.86 10.94 0.60
N TYR A 189 10.75 11.30 1.25
CA TYR A 189 9.60 11.94 0.59
C TYR A 189 10.03 13.27 -0.07
N SER A 190 10.68 14.15 0.67
CA SER A 190 11.09 15.48 0.17
C SER A 190 12.03 15.37 -1.02
N GLN A 191 13.05 14.49 -0.94
CA GLN A 191 13.99 14.27 -2.05
C GLN A 191 13.32 13.70 -3.30
N THR A 192 12.31 12.85 -3.13
CA THR A 192 11.57 12.27 -4.27
C THR A 192 10.55 13.25 -4.83
N MET A 193 9.89 14.01 -3.96
CA MET A 193 8.81 14.94 -4.32
C MET A 193 9.30 16.18 -5.05
N GLU A 194 10.43 16.78 -4.62
CA GLU A 194 10.96 18.03 -5.17
C GLU A 194 11.00 18.08 -6.72
N PRO A 195 11.53 17.06 -7.44
CA PRO A 195 11.52 17.08 -8.91
C PRO A 195 10.16 16.71 -9.54
N LEU A 196 9.21 16.18 -8.78
CA LEU A 196 7.95 15.63 -9.28
C LEU A 196 6.73 16.50 -9.02
N GLU A 197 6.74 17.33 -7.97
CA GLU A 197 5.59 18.05 -7.44
C GLU A 197 4.75 18.76 -8.52
N SER A 198 5.36 19.57 -9.36
CA SER A 198 4.67 20.29 -10.43
C SER A 198 4.19 19.42 -11.60
N LYS A 199 4.46 18.12 -11.56
CA LYS A 199 4.16 17.16 -12.64
C LYS A 199 3.14 16.12 -12.22
N LEU A 200 2.75 16.08 -10.95
CA LEU A 200 1.74 15.14 -10.46
C LEU A 200 0.34 15.65 -10.81
N ARG A 201 -0.55 14.72 -11.12
CA ARG A 201 -1.97 15.02 -11.36
C ARG A 201 -2.65 15.35 -10.04
N CYS A 202 -3.45 16.43 -10.05
CA CYS A 202 -4.27 16.84 -8.92
C CYS A 202 -5.76 16.70 -9.25
N GLY A 203 -6.55 16.45 -8.21
CA GLY A 203 -8.00 16.33 -8.30
C GLY A 203 -8.60 16.07 -6.93
N TRP A 204 -9.92 15.93 -6.88
CA TRP A 204 -10.59 15.50 -5.65
C TRP A 204 -10.28 14.04 -5.34
N ILE A 205 -9.96 13.77 -4.09
CA ILE A 205 -9.76 12.44 -3.54
C ILE A 205 -10.61 12.28 -2.28
N HIS A 206 -10.93 11.04 -1.94
CA HIS A 206 -11.62 10.72 -0.68
C HIS A 206 -10.72 11.02 0.53
N ASN A 207 -9.40 10.84 0.37
CA ASN A 207 -8.33 11.14 1.33
C ASN A 207 -8.34 10.28 2.62
N ASP A 208 -9.43 9.58 2.90
CA ASP A 208 -9.56 8.75 4.10
C ASP A 208 -10.05 7.33 3.77
N PHE A 209 -9.41 6.69 2.78
CA PHE A 209 -9.68 5.32 2.35
C PHE A 209 -9.08 4.31 3.34
N ASN A 210 -9.45 4.46 4.61
CA ASN A 210 -8.95 3.67 5.71
C ASN A 210 -9.79 2.39 5.94
N ASP A 211 -9.32 1.52 6.82
CA ASP A 211 -9.91 0.22 7.10
C ASP A 211 -11.22 0.25 7.92
N TYR A 212 -11.61 1.40 8.47
CA TYR A 212 -12.92 1.63 9.10
C TYR A 212 -13.93 2.26 8.15
N ASN A 213 -13.49 2.99 7.12
CA ASN A 213 -14.34 3.59 6.11
C ASN A 213 -14.65 2.66 4.95
N VAL A 214 -13.82 1.62 4.75
CA VAL A 214 -14.12 0.52 3.82
C VAL A 214 -14.96 -0.53 4.54
N LEU A 215 -16.15 -0.78 4.02
CA LEU A 215 -17.09 -1.78 4.54
C LEU A 215 -17.08 -3.03 3.67
N VAL A 216 -17.08 -4.18 4.33
CA VAL A 216 -17.16 -5.50 3.68
C VAL A 216 -18.56 -6.03 3.86
N VAL A 217 -19.27 -6.21 2.75
CA VAL A 217 -20.62 -6.78 2.76
C VAL A 217 -20.51 -8.28 2.49
N PRO A 218 -20.79 -9.13 3.49
CA PRO A 218 -20.71 -10.58 3.32
C PRO A 218 -21.67 -11.06 2.23
N LYS A 219 -21.14 -11.79 1.26
CA LYS A 219 -21.93 -12.52 0.25
C LYS A 219 -21.68 -14.02 0.37
N ILE A 220 -22.58 -14.80 -0.22
CA ILE A 220 -22.37 -16.25 -0.38
C ILE A 220 -21.27 -16.54 -1.43
N SER A 221 -20.81 -15.51 -2.17
CA SER A 221 -19.72 -15.62 -3.14
C SER A 221 -18.34 -15.57 -2.48
N VAL A 222 -17.34 -16.11 -3.15
CA VAL A 222 -15.93 -16.12 -2.68
C VAL A 222 -15.37 -14.70 -2.49
N ASN A 223 -15.86 -13.73 -3.28
CA ASN A 223 -15.44 -12.34 -3.18
C ASN A 223 -16.56 -11.51 -2.54
N PRO A 224 -16.33 -10.90 -1.37
CA PRO A 224 -17.28 -10.01 -0.75
C PRO A 224 -17.42 -8.72 -1.58
N ASP A 225 -18.59 -8.09 -1.49
CA ASP A 225 -18.74 -6.73 -2.02
C ASP A 225 -18.12 -5.73 -1.05
N LEU A 226 -17.55 -4.67 -1.61
CA LEU A 226 -16.98 -3.59 -0.83
C LEU A 226 -17.85 -2.33 -0.94
N GLY A 227 -17.98 -1.63 0.18
CA GLY A 227 -18.61 -0.31 0.28
C GLY A 227 -17.62 0.71 0.82
N LEU A 228 -17.87 1.98 0.56
CA LEU A 228 -17.08 3.09 1.08
C LEU A 228 -18.01 4.13 1.70
N ILE A 229 -17.65 4.58 2.89
CA ILE A 229 -18.40 5.60 3.64
C ILE A 229 -17.48 6.78 4.00
N ASP A 230 -18.07 7.79 4.53
CA ASP A 230 -17.44 8.99 5.10
C ASP A 230 -16.60 9.85 4.15
N PHE A 231 -17.28 10.53 3.24
CA PHE A 231 -16.72 11.53 2.32
C PHE A 231 -16.45 12.90 3.01
N GLY A 232 -16.35 12.92 4.35
CA GLY A 232 -16.13 14.15 5.12
C GLY A 232 -14.76 14.76 4.98
N ASP A 233 -13.75 13.93 4.71
CA ASP A 233 -12.34 14.31 4.62
C ASP A 233 -11.83 14.45 3.18
N MET A 234 -12.76 14.57 2.23
CA MET A 234 -12.40 14.83 0.84
C MET A 234 -11.55 16.10 0.71
N THR A 235 -10.55 16.04 -0.14
CA THR A 235 -9.69 17.19 -0.45
C THR A 235 -9.27 17.20 -1.91
N HIS A 236 -8.88 18.37 -2.41
CA HIS A 236 -8.30 18.51 -3.75
C HIS A 236 -6.79 18.42 -3.64
N SER A 237 -6.22 17.25 -3.92
CA SER A 237 -4.82 16.91 -3.66
C SER A 237 -4.22 16.10 -4.81
N TYR A 238 -3.03 15.53 -4.61
CA TYR A 238 -2.42 14.60 -5.58
C TYR A 238 -3.28 13.34 -5.71
N LEU A 239 -3.65 12.96 -6.94
CA LEU A 239 -4.52 11.79 -7.18
C LEU A 239 -3.87 10.48 -6.70
N VAL A 240 -2.55 10.37 -6.79
CA VAL A 240 -1.81 9.21 -6.28
C VAL A 240 -1.89 9.07 -4.75
N ALA A 241 -2.19 10.15 -4.02
CA ALA A 241 -2.36 10.10 -2.57
C ALA A 241 -3.53 9.20 -2.15
N GLU A 242 -4.58 9.09 -2.97
CA GLU A 242 -5.67 8.13 -2.73
C GLU A 242 -5.17 6.69 -2.66
N ALA A 243 -4.39 6.28 -3.67
CA ALA A 243 -3.77 4.95 -3.68
C ALA A 243 -2.79 4.75 -2.52
N ALA A 244 -2.04 5.80 -2.14
CA ALA A 244 -1.10 5.75 -1.03
C ALA A 244 -1.80 5.53 0.32
N VAL A 245 -2.92 6.26 0.56
CA VAL A 245 -3.74 6.09 1.77
C VAL A 245 -4.33 4.69 1.81
N ALA A 246 -4.96 4.24 0.73
CA ALA A 246 -5.53 2.89 0.66
C ALA A 246 -4.47 1.80 0.88
N CYS A 247 -3.27 1.93 0.30
CA CYS A 247 -2.15 1.02 0.52
C CYS A 247 -1.71 1.00 1.98
N ALA A 248 -1.56 2.15 2.64
CA ALA A 248 -1.11 2.23 4.02
C ALA A 248 -1.99 1.39 4.96
N TYR A 249 -3.31 1.43 4.77
CA TYR A 249 -4.25 0.63 5.58
C TYR A 249 -4.39 -0.82 5.10
N ALA A 250 -4.31 -1.09 3.80
CA ALA A 250 -4.34 -2.45 3.27
C ALA A 250 -3.11 -3.29 3.69
N MET A 251 -1.98 -2.63 3.93
CA MET A 251 -0.72 -3.27 4.35
C MET A 251 -0.67 -3.62 5.84
N LEU A 252 -1.58 -3.08 6.69
CA LEU A 252 -1.61 -3.35 8.13
C LEU A 252 -1.80 -4.85 8.39
N ASP A 253 -1.04 -5.39 9.34
CA ASP A 253 -1.09 -6.78 9.80
C ASP A 253 -0.91 -7.83 8.68
N LYS A 254 -0.25 -7.48 7.58
CA LYS A 254 0.01 -8.45 6.51
C LYS A 254 1.34 -9.17 6.68
N PRO A 255 1.38 -10.48 6.36
CA PRO A 255 2.64 -11.24 6.31
C PRO A 255 3.64 -10.62 5.34
N ASP A 256 3.19 -10.26 4.12
CA ASP A 256 3.91 -9.44 3.15
C ASP A 256 3.14 -8.15 2.85
N PRO A 257 3.54 -7.02 3.44
CA PRO A 257 2.89 -5.74 3.18
C PRO A 257 3.04 -5.25 1.74
N LEU A 258 4.21 -5.49 1.12
CA LEU A 258 4.44 -5.05 -0.26
C LEU A 258 3.56 -5.82 -1.24
N GLU A 259 3.35 -7.12 -1.04
CA GLU A 259 2.43 -7.90 -1.84
C GLU A 259 1.00 -7.36 -1.75
N ALA A 260 0.57 -6.97 -0.54
CA ALA A 260 -0.75 -6.35 -0.36
C ALA A 260 -0.89 -5.05 -1.16
N ALA A 261 0.12 -4.18 -1.10
CA ALA A 261 0.16 -2.95 -1.90
C ALA A 261 0.16 -3.23 -3.40
N VAL A 262 0.98 -4.17 -3.88
CA VAL A 262 1.05 -4.59 -5.30
C VAL A 262 -0.31 -5.04 -5.83
N LEU A 263 -1.05 -5.83 -5.05
CA LEU A 263 -2.39 -6.32 -5.42
C LEU A 263 -3.39 -5.16 -5.50
N LEU A 264 -3.38 -4.27 -4.51
CA LEU A 264 -4.22 -3.08 -4.49
C LEU A 264 -3.91 -2.16 -5.69
N ILE A 265 -2.64 -1.86 -5.93
CA ILE A 265 -2.21 -0.99 -7.04
C ILE A 265 -2.61 -1.60 -8.38
N ARG A 266 -2.45 -2.91 -8.57
CA ARG A 266 -2.92 -3.61 -9.77
C ARG A 266 -4.43 -3.44 -10.00
N GLY A 267 -5.23 -3.51 -8.94
CA GLY A 267 -6.66 -3.26 -9.01
C GLY A 267 -7.00 -1.81 -9.34
N PHE A 268 -6.32 -0.87 -8.69
CA PHE A 268 -6.47 0.57 -8.90
C PHE A 268 -6.17 0.97 -10.34
N ASP A 269 -5.05 0.52 -10.88
CA ASP A 269 -4.57 0.84 -12.22
C ASP A 269 -5.55 0.39 -13.33
N GLN A 270 -6.34 -0.67 -13.10
CA GLN A 270 -7.36 -1.13 -14.04
C GLN A 270 -8.47 -0.10 -14.30
N HIS A 271 -8.73 0.81 -13.35
CA HIS A 271 -9.81 1.80 -13.45
C HIS A 271 -9.30 3.23 -13.52
N PHE A 272 -8.16 3.49 -12.91
CA PHE A 272 -7.46 4.78 -12.94
C PHE A 272 -5.96 4.56 -13.12
N PRO A 273 -5.46 4.51 -14.38
CA PRO A 273 -4.06 4.23 -14.66
C PRO A 273 -3.11 5.22 -14.01
N LEU A 274 -2.11 4.70 -13.31
CA LEU A 274 -1.06 5.48 -12.65
C LEU A 274 0.05 5.84 -13.64
N GLU A 275 0.52 7.08 -13.56
CA GLU A 275 1.67 7.53 -14.34
C GLU A 275 3.00 7.15 -13.68
N GLU A 276 4.09 7.09 -14.46
CA GLU A 276 5.44 6.79 -13.98
C GLU A 276 5.85 7.60 -12.75
N LYS A 277 5.55 8.91 -12.77
CA LYS A 277 5.90 9.83 -11.68
C LYS A 277 5.09 9.56 -10.41
N GLU A 278 3.87 9.10 -10.58
CA GLU A 278 2.98 8.72 -9.48
C GLU A 278 3.45 7.42 -8.84
N LEU A 279 3.92 6.45 -9.65
CA LEU A 279 4.51 5.21 -9.14
C LEU A 279 5.83 5.44 -8.42
N GLU A 280 6.62 6.45 -8.84
CA GLU A 280 7.88 6.80 -8.19
C GLU A 280 7.69 7.37 -6.79
N ILE A 281 6.67 8.23 -6.59
CA ILE A 281 6.38 8.86 -5.29
C ILE A 281 5.49 8.00 -4.38
N LEU A 282 4.84 6.97 -4.90
CA LEU A 282 3.80 6.21 -4.19
C LEU A 282 4.30 5.59 -2.87
N PHE A 283 5.46 4.92 -2.89
CA PHE A 283 6.02 4.33 -1.66
C PHE A 283 6.37 5.37 -0.60
N PRO A 284 7.08 6.47 -0.92
CA PRO A 284 7.25 7.58 0.02
C PRO A 284 5.93 8.12 0.58
N MET A 285 4.87 8.26 -0.24
CA MET A 285 3.57 8.71 0.23
C MET A 285 2.89 7.73 1.20
N VAL A 286 3.01 6.42 0.96
CA VAL A 286 2.54 5.40 1.92
C VAL A 286 3.22 5.59 3.27
N MET A 287 4.54 5.80 3.28
CA MET A 287 5.28 6.04 4.52
C MET A 287 4.84 7.35 5.19
N MET A 288 4.59 8.41 4.41
CA MET A 288 4.07 9.68 4.95
C MET A 288 2.70 9.53 5.61
N ARG A 289 1.78 8.75 5.02
CA ARG A 289 0.47 8.48 5.65
C ARG A 289 0.64 7.78 6.99
N LEU A 290 1.51 6.79 7.09
CA LEU A 290 1.81 6.13 8.36
C LEU A 290 2.45 7.08 9.37
N CYS A 291 3.38 7.93 8.93
CA CYS A 291 3.99 8.96 9.77
C CYS A 291 2.96 9.95 10.30
N LEU A 292 2.01 10.41 9.47
CA LEU A 292 0.89 11.27 9.89
C LEU A 292 0.04 10.57 10.96
N THR A 293 -0.39 9.34 10.70
CA THR A 293 -1.20 8.54 11.63
C THR A 293 -0.53 8.43 13.01
N LEU A 294 0.76 8.13 13.03
CA LEU A 294 1.51 7.97 14.29
C LEU A 294 1.80 9.31 14.99
N THR A 295 2.11 10.34 14.23
CA THR A 295 2.45 11.67 14.78
C THR A 295 1.21 12.37 15.34
N LEU A 296 0.15 12.45 14.55
CA LEU A 296 -1.10 13.09 14.99
C LEU A 296 -1.80 12.27 16.07
N GLY A 297 -1.79 10.94 15.97
CA GLY A 297 -2.32 10.09 17.02
C GLY A 297 -1.56 10.23 18.34
N THR A 298 -0.23 10.41 18.31
CA THR A 298 0.57 10.72 19.52
C THR A 298 0.16 12.06 20.13
N PHE A 299 -0.05 13.08 19.31
CA PHE A 299 -0.52 14.39 19.77
C PHE A 299 -1.93 14.31 20.35
N GLN A 300 -2.87 13.68 19.67
CA GLN A 300 -4.26 13.53 20.12
C GLN A 300 -4.34 12.76 21.45
N GLN A 301 -3.61 11.65 21.56
CA GLN A 301 -3.60 10.82 22.79
C GLN A 301 -3.02 11.57 24.01
N GLN A 302 -2.09 12.51 23.81
CA GLN A 302 -1.60 13.34 24.91
C GLN A 302 -2.62 14.40 25.35
N ASN A 303 -3.48 14.85 24.46
CA ASN A 303 -4.53 15.83 24.75
C ASN A 303 -5.84 15.19 25.24
N ASP A 304 -6.12 13.94 24.86
CA ASP A 304 -7.29 13.16 25.28
C ASP A 304 -6.89 11.71 25.62
N PRO A 305 -6.25 11.48 26.80
CA PRO A 305 -5.72 10.18 27.19
C PRO A 305 -6.80 9.10 27.45
N GLU A 306 -8.05 9.51 27.66
CA GLU A 306 -9.16 8.59 27.96
C GLU A 306 -9.83 8.05 26.69
N ASN A 307 -9.50 8.57 25.54
CA ASN A 307 -10.05 8.16 24.25
C ASN A 307 -9.28 6.95 23.68
N GLU A 308 -9.76 5.75 23.99
CA GLU A 308 -9.16 4.49 23.53
C GLU A 308 -9.19 4.34 22.00
N TYR A 309 -10.15 5.00 21.31
CA TYR A 309 -10.29 4.94 19.85
C TYR A 309 -9.05 5.49 19.13
N LEU A 310 -8.41 6.51 19.68
CA LEU A 310 -7.20 7.12 19.13
C LEU A 310 -5.98 6.17 19.07
N GLY A 311 -6.01 5.08 19.85
CA GLY A 311 -4.92 4.11 19.93
C GLY A 311 -5.03 2.92 18.97
N ILE A 312 -6.19 2.67 18.39
CA ILE A 312 -6.48 1.40 17.69
C ILE A 312 -5.57 1.16 16.48
N SER A 313 -5.37 2.17 15.64
CA SER A 313 -4.53 2.05 14.44
C SER A 313 -3.04 2.28 14.70
N GLN A 314 -2.65 2.77 15.89
CA GLN A 314 -1.26 3.17 16.15
C GLN A 314 -0.29 2.00 16.20
N LYS A 315 -0.65 0.90 16.88
CA LYS A 315 0.24 -0.25 16.99
C LYS A 315 0.51 -0.92 15.65
N PRO A 316 -0.51 -1.29 14.85
CA PRO A 316 -0.30 -1.85 13.52
C PRO A 316 0.47 -0.91 12.58
N ALA A 317 0.17 0.39 12.60
CA ALA A 317 0.88 1.38 11.79
C ALA A 317 2.36 1.50 12.17
N ARG A 318 2.68 1.42 13.47
CA ARG A 318 4.05 1.44 13.97
C ARG A 318 4.84 0.21 13.53
N GLU A 319 4.26 -0.97 13.70
CA GLU A 319 4.88 -2.24 13.28
C GLU A 319 5.11 -2.27 11.76
N LEU A 320 4.16 -1.75 10.99
CA LEU A 320 4.31 -1.61 9.55
C LEU A 320 5.41 -0.60 9.19
N LEU A 321 5.41 0.60 9.78
CA LEU A 321 6.42 1.61 9.48
C LEU A 321 7.83 1.10 9.79
N GLU A 322 8.03 0.35 10.90
CA GLU A 322 9.29 -0.30 11.23
C GLU A 322 9.76 -1.24 10.12
N ARG A 323 8.87 -2.11 9.63
CA ARG A 323 9.18 -3.05 8.54
C ARG A 323 9.51 -2.33 7.23
N LEU A 324 8.81 -1.24 6.93
CA LEU A 324 9.03 -0.48 5.70
C LEU A 324 10.35 0.31 5.72
N GLN A 325 10.95 0.61 6.89
CA GLN A 325 12.28 1.21 6.96
C GLN A 325 13.36 0.30 6.34
N GLU A 326 13.16 -1.02 6.35
CA GLU A 326 14.09 -2.00 5.77
C GLU A 326 13.89 -2.19 4.26
N VAL A 327 12.82 -1.64 3.69
CA VAL A 327 12.50 -1.78 2.26
C VAL A 327 13.30 -0.77 1.43
N ASN A 328 14.01 -1.28 0.41
CA ASN A 328 14.62 -0.39 -0.57
C ASN A 328 13.54 0.31 -1.42
N PRO A 329 13.48 1.65 -1.45
CA PRO A 329 12.43 2.38 -2.17
C PRO A 329 12.39 2.06 -3.68
N ARG A 330 13.54 1.77 -4.30
CA ARG A 330 13.60 1.36 -5.71
C ARG A 330 12.96 -0.01 -5.92
N TYR A 331 13.13 -0.91 -4.97
CA TYR A 331 12.49 -2.24 -5.04
C TYR A 331 10.95 -2.09 -5.00
N ALA A 332 10.43 -1.30 -4.08
CA ALA A 332 9.00 -1.00 -4.03
C ALA A 332 8.50 -0.37 -5.34
N HIS A 333 9.20 0.64 -5.86
CA HIS A 333 8.88 1.27 -7.15
C HIS A 333 8.84 0.24 -8.30
N TYR A 334 9.82 -0.67 -8.37
CA TYR A 334 9.86 -1.69 -9.44
C TYR A 334 8.70 -2.69 -9.33
N LEU A 335 8.31 -3.07 -8.13
CA LEU A 335 7.12 -3.90 -7.90
C LEU A 335 5.84 -3.18 -8.36
N PHE A 336 5.72 -1.89 -8.05
CA PHE A 336 4.55 -1.09 -8.46
C PHE A 336 4.47 -0.92 -9.96
N ARG A 337 5.59 -0.70 -10.64
CA ARG A 337 5.65 -0.68 -12.10
C ARG A 337 5.18 -2.00 -12.72
N ASP A 338 5.70 -3.12 -12.21
CA ASP A 338 5.30 -4.47 -12.68
C ASP A 338 3.80 -4.71 -12.46
N SER A 339 3.25 -4.26 -11.33
CA SER A 339 1.82 -4.39 -11.04
C SER A 339 0.92 -3.64 -12.02
N CYS A 340 1.42 -2.54 -12.61
CA CYS A 340 0.76 -1.73 -13.63
C CYS A 340 1.14 -2.16 -15.06
N ASN A 341 1.65 -3.37 -15.28
CA ASN A 341 2.09 -3.92 -16.56
C ASN A 341 3.19 -3.11 -17.26
N MET A 342 3.95 -2.33 -16.52
CA MET A 342 5.17 -1.68 -16.99
C MET A 342 6.38 -2.60 -16.77
N GLU A 343 7.44 -2.44 -17.54
CA GLU A 343 8.70 -3.11 -17.22
C GLU A 343 9.18 -2.67 -15.82
N ALA A 344 9.44 -3.62 -14.92
CA ALA A 344 9.82 -3.33 -13.54
C ALA A 344 10.99 -2.33 -13.46
N PHE A 345 12.08 -2.61 -14.19
CA PHE A 345 13.21 -1.68 -14.28
C PHE A 345 13.01 -0.66 -15.41
N PRO A 346 12.98 0.65 -15.12
CA PRO A 346 12.79 1.69 -16.15
C PRO A 346 13.83 1.68 -17.29
N GLY A 347 15.07 1.28 -16.99
CA GLY A 347 16.17 1.17 -17.96
C GLY A 347 16.27 -0.16 -18.71
N SER A 348 15.24 -1.02 -18.66
CA SER A 348 15.27 -2.36 -19.26
C SER A 348 15.55 -2.35 -20.76
N SER A 349 14.96 -1.40 -21.49
CA SER A 349 15.13 -1.28 -22.94
C SER A 349 16.54 -0.83 -23.31
N GLU A 350 17.08 0.15 -22.58
CA GLU A 350 18.46 0.62 -22.74
C GLU A 350 19.46 -0.48 -22.43
N PHE A 351 19.24 -1.19 -21.33
CA PHE A 351 20.07 -2.34 -20.94
C PHE A 351 20.06 -3.43 -22.02
N ARG A 352 18.89 -3.84 -22.52
CA ARG A 352 18.79 -4.84 -23.59
C ARG A 352 19.49 -4.39 -24.88
N ASN A 353 19.36 -3.12 -25.25
CA ASN A 353 20.02 -2.57 -26.43
C ASN A 353 21.55 -2.54 -26.27
N TRP A 354 22.02 -2.16 -25.09
CA TRP A 354 23.44 -2.21 -24.75
C TRP A 354 23.96 -3.66 -24.78
N TYR A 355 23.24 -4.59 -24.09
CA TYR A 355 23.63 -6.00 -24.04
C TYR A 355 23.81 -6.63 -25.43
N LYS A 356 22.84 -6.39 -26.34
CA LYS A 356 22.92 -6.87 -27.71
C LYS A 356 24.15 -6.33 -28.47
N LYS A 357 24.54 -5.09 -28.19
CA LYS A 357 25.76 -4.48 -28.82
C LYS A 357 27.06 -4.99 -28.20
N ALA A 358 27.03 -5.31 -26.91
CA ALA A 358 28.15 -5.80 -26.15
C ALA A 358 28.33 -7.33 -26.27
N GLU A 359 27.38 -8.04 -26.87
CA GLU A 359 27.46 -9.48 -27.08
C GLU A 359 28.73 -9.87 -27.81
N GLY A 360 29.48 -10.82 -27.24
CA GLY A 360 30.80 -11.24 -27.75
C GLY A 360 31.98 -10.39 -27.26
N SER A 361 31.77 -9.29 -26.53
CA SER A 361 32.84 -8.49 -25.92
C SER A 361 33.14 -8.83 -24.45
N PHE A 362 32.34 -9.71 -23.84
CA PHE A 362 32.50 -10.09 -22.44
C PHE A 362 33.73 -10.97 -22.22
N HIS A 363 34.49 -10.64 -21.18
CA HIS A 363 35.60 -11.50 -20.74
C HIS A 363 35.05 -12.78 -20.07
N CYS A 364 35.82 -13.87 -20.24
CA CYS A 364 35.49 -15.13 -19.62
C CYS A 364 35.74 -15.09 -18.11
N LEU A 365 34.75 -15.58 -17.34
CA LEU A 365 34.78 -15.57 -15.87
C LEU A 365 36.02 -16.26 -15.28
N LEU A 366 36.50 -17.32 -15.92
CA LEU A 366 37.70 -18.08 -15.52
C LEU A 366 38.97 -17.70 -16.33
N GLY A 367 38.94 -16.58 -17.07
CA GLY A 367 40.04 -16.09 -17.89
C GLY A 367 40.06 -16.67 -19.29
N GLU A 368 39.57 -17.89 -19.48
CA GLU A 368 39.46 -18.56 -20.76
C GLU A 368 38.06 -19.13 -20.98
N PRO A 369 37.63 -19.37 -22.24
CA PRO A 369 36.37 -20.03 -22.52
C PRO A 369 36.31 -21.42 -21.88
N LEU A 370 35.12 -21.81 -21.41
CA LEU A 370 34.88 -23.16 -20.90
C LEU A 370 35.14 -24.18 -22.02
N ASN A 371 36.03 -25.15 -21.73
CA ASN A 371 36.29 -26.24 -22.66
C ASN A 371 35.27 -27.36 -22.48
N PRO A 372 34.48 -27.71 -23.53
CA PRO A 372 33.50 -28.79 -23.44
C PRO A 372 34.08 -30.15 -23.07
N GLU A 373 35.37 -30.39 -23.31
CA GLU A 373 36.03 -31.66 -23.02
C GLU A 373 36.32 -31.87 -21.51
N ASN A 374 36.43 -30.76 -20.73
CA ASN A 374 36.67 -30.82 -19.29
C ASN A 374 35.60 -30.13 -18.47
N THR A 375 34.45 -29.79 -19.07
CA THR A 375 33.31 -29.14 -18.41
C THR A 375 32.05 -30.01 -18.50
N VAL A 376 31.34 -30.15 -17.40
CA VAL A 376 30.07 -30.87 -17.36
C VAL A 376 28.94 -29.98 -16.79
N VAL A 377 27.75 -30.11 -17.35
CA VAL A 377 26.56 -29.46 -16.80
C VAL A 377 26.04 -30.29 -15.63
N LEU A 378 25.93 -29.64 -14.46
CA LEU A 378 25.36 -30.22 -13.26
C LEU A 378 23.83 -29.98 -13.27
N ASP A 379 23.06 -31.04 -13.38
CA ASP A 379 21.59 -30.95 -13.23
C ASP A 379 21.23 -31.04 -11.74
N LEU A 380 21.03 -29.87 -11.10
CA LEU A 380 20.65 -29.75 -9.70
C LEU A 380 19.12 -29.55 -9.54
N SER A 381 18.36 -29.70 -10.62
CA SER A 381 16.90 -29.53 -10.60
C SER A 381 16.19 -30.61 -9.79
N VAL A 382 14.99 -30.26 -9.31
CA VAL A 382 14.09 -31.20 -8.64
C VAL A 382 13.86 -32.41 -9.54
N GLY A 383 14.05 -33.62 -8.98
CA GLY A 383 13.87 -34.88 -9.70
C GLY A 383 15.06 -35.33 -10.52
N SER A 384 16.17 -34.57 -10.59
CA SER A 384 17.40 -35.09 -11.18
C SER A 384 18.05 -36.15 -10.30
N SER A 385 18.80 -37.08 -10.93
CA SER A 385 19.51 -38.12 -10.19
C SER A 385 20.62 -37.56 -9.28
N LEU A 386 21.20 -36.42 -9.64
CA LEU A 386 22.23 -35.73 -8.85
C LEU A 386 21.59 -35.04 -7.64
N SER A 387 20.50 -34.29 -7.82
CA SER A 387 19.76 -33.66 -6.74
C SER A 387 19.24 -34.69 -5.72
N ALA A 388 18.70 -35.81 -6.20
CA ALA A 388 18.21 -36.88 -5.33
C ALA A 388 19.31 -37.52 -4.43
N LYS A 389 20.57 -37.53 -4.88
CA LYS A 389 21.71 -38.01 -4.06
C LYS A 389 22.13 -36.95 -3.01
N MET A 390 21.82 -35.69 -3.23
CA MET A 390 22.21 -34.58 -2.38
C MET A 390 21.15 -34.21 -1.33
N GLU A 391 19.93 -34.70 -1.50
CA GLU A 391 18.83 -34.41 -0.60
C GLU A 391 19.02 -35.06 0.78
N GLY A 392 18.90 -34.27 1.84
CA GLY A 392 18.98 -34.73 3.23
C GLY A 392 20.37 -35.12 3.72
N VAL A 393 21.44 -34.82 2.97
CA VAL A 393 22.82 -35.08 3.41
C VAL A 393 23.55 -33.80 3.79
N SER A 394 24.66 -33.91 4.57
CA SER A 394 25.44 -32.75 4.99
C SER A 394 26.11 -32.04 3.80
N LEU A 395 26.49 -30.76 3.98
CA LEU A 395 27.18 -29.98 2.95
C LEU A 395 28.48 -30.65 2.50
N GLU A 396 29.27 -31.22 3.43
CA GLU A 396 30.50 -31.95 3.07
C GLU A 396 30.19 -33.13 2.17
N LYS A 397 29.09 -33.84 2.43
CA LYS A 397 28.68 -34.97 1.60
C LYS A 397 28.17 -34.53 0.23
N GLN A 398 27.50 -33.40 0.14
CA GLN A 398 27.09 -32.80 -1.13
C GLN A 398 28.31 -32.46 -1.99
N VAL A 399 29.35 -31.86 -1.40
CA VAL A 399 30.63 -31.59 -2.09
C VAL A 399 31.29 -32.87 -2.61
N GLU A 400 31.35 -33.92 -1.78
CA GLU A 400 31.90 -35.21 -2.21
C GLU A 400 31.10 -35.84 -3.38
N ILE A 401 29.79 -35.72 -3.39
CA ILE A 401 28.92 -36.19 -4.48
C ILE A 401 29.19 -35.41 -5.75
N MET A 402 29.32 -34.06 -5.67
CA MET A 402 29.68 -33.23 -6.83
C MET A 402 31.06 -33.55 -7.37
N ASP A 403 32.06 -33.67 -6.51
CA ASP A 403 33.44 -34.06 -6.92
C ASP A 403 33.46 -35.45 -7.57
N SER A 404 32.67 -36.38 -7.07
CA SER A 404 32.58 -37.71 -7.67
C SER A 404 31.93 -37.65 -9.06
N TYR A 405 30.89 -36.84 -9.20
CA TYR A 405 30.21 -36.65 -10.49
C TYR A 405 31.14 -35.99 -11.53
N LEU A 406 31.93 -34.99 -11.14
CA LEU A 406 32.95 -34.37 -12.01
C LEU A 406 33.97 -35.42 -12.48
N ARG A 407 34.50 -36.22 -11.54
CA ARG A 407 35.47 -37.29 -11.87
C ARG A 407 34.90 -38.34 -12.80
N GLU A 408 33.66 -38.79 -12.56
CA GLU A 408 32.96 -39.77 -13.40
C GLU A 408 32.78 -39.29 -14.85
N ASN A 409 32.68 -37.96 -15.03
CA ASN A 409 32.52 -37.32 -16.35
C ASN A 409 33.85 -36.79 -16.94
N ASN A 410 34.99 -37.08 -16.33
CA ASN A 410 36.30 -36.53 -16.71
C ASN A 410 36.34 -35.01 -16.80
N ALA A 411 35.54 -34.31 -15.95
CA ALA A 411 35.45 -32.87 -15.95
C ALA A 411 36.18 -32.26 -14.75
N GLU A 412 36.79 -31.11 -14.96
CA GLU A 412 37.39 -30.28 -13.92
C GLU A 412 36.46 -29.17 -13.49
N ILE A 413 35.51 -28.79 -14.36
CA ILE A 413 34.57 -27.70 -14.15
C ILE A 413 33.16 -28.21 -14.24
N GLY A 414 32.32 -27.84 -13.24
CA GLY A 414 30.90 -28.07 -13.25
C GLY A 414 30.12 -26.75 -13.44
N VAL A 415 29.02 -26.78 -14.19
CA VAL A 415 28.19 -25.60 -14.41
C VAL A 415 26.73 -25.94 -14.02
N GLY A 416 26.22 -25.29 -13.00
CA GLY A 416 24.80 -25.32 -12.63
C GLY A 416 23.97 -24.39 -13.52
N LYS A 417 22.70 -24.74 -13.75
CA LYS A 417 21.84 -24.04 -14.71
C LYS A 417 21.21 -22.77 -14.09
N TYR A 418 20.92 -21.79 -14.96
CA TYR A 418 20.10 -20.64 -14.62
C TYR A 418 18.61 -21.03 -14.54
N ALA A 419 17.85 -20.33 -13.67
CA ALA A 419 16.43 -20.54 -13.45
C ALA A 419 16.05 -22.00 -13.10
N GLU A 420 16.91 -22.68 -12.36
CA GLU A 420 16.77 -24.08 -11.99
C GLU A 420 15.96 -24.24 -10.71
N ALA A 421 14.89 -25.05 -10.76
CA ALA A 421 14.10 -25.37 -9.57
C ALA A 421 14.86 -26.38 -8.69
N ARG A 422 15.16 -26.02 -7.44
CA ARG A 422 15.97 -26.82 -6.50
C ARG A 422 15.17 -27.12 -5.22
N SER A 423 15.25 -28.38 -4.74
CA SER A 423 14.55 -28.84 -3.53
C SER A 423 15.35 -28.64 -2.24
N PHE A 424 16.65 -28.45 -2.31
CA PHE A 424 17.55 -28.42 -1.15
C PHE A 424 17.68 -27.05 -0.46
N TYR A 425 16.97 -26.02 -0.92
CA TYR A 425 16.87 -24.75 -0.22
C TYR A 425 15.93 -24.86 0.99
N SER A 426 16.43 -25.44 2.08
CA SER A 426 15.64 -25.75 3.27
C SER A 426 15.85 -24.77 4.43
N ALA A 427 16.85 -23.90 4.37
CA ALA A 427 17.16 -22.93 5.41
C ALA A 427 16.06 -21.86 5.52
N LYS A 428 15.96 -21.24 6.70
CA LYS A 428 14.95 -20.19 6.99
C LYS A 428 15.09 -18.97 6.10
N GLU A 429 16.29 -18.69 5.63
CA GLU A 429 16.64 -17.60 4.72
C GLU A 429 15.95 -17.69 3.35
N PHE A 430 15.49 -18.92 3.00
CA PHE A 430 14.72 -19.16 1.77
C PHE A 430 13.21 -19.11 1.97
N LEU A 431 12.74 -18.90 3.21
CA LEU A 431 11.32 -18.67 3.47
C LEU A 431 10.94 -17.26 3.05
N ASN A 432 9.83 -17.16 2.38
CA ASN A 432 9.19 -15.89 2.02
C ASN A 432 7.77 -15.88 2.58
N ASN A 433 7.38 -14.78 3.21
CA ASN A 433 6.00 -14.60 3.63
C ASN A 433 5.18 -14.12 2.44
N SER A 434 4.01 -14.67 2.27
CA SER A 434 3.02 -14.29 1.26
C SER A 434 1.67 -14.10 1.94
N ILE A 435 0.74 -13.43 1.26
CA ILE A 435 -0.66 -13.28 1.70
C ILE A 435 -1.32 -14.65 1.88
N ASP A 436 -0.94 -15.63 1.06
CA ASP A 436 -1.50 -17.00 1.11
C ASP A 436 -0.76 -17.92 2.11
N GLY A 437 0.30 -17.45 2.75
CA GLY A 437 1.10 -18.18 3.73
C GLY A 437 2.59 -18.17 3.44
N GLU A 438 3.34 -19.05 4.11
CA GLU A 438 4.77 -19.18 3.90
C GLU A 438 5.08 -19.93 2.60
N GLU A 439 5.93 -19.34 1.78
CA GLU A 439 6.46 -19.93 0.55
C GLU A 439 7.97 -20.15 0.67
N LYS A 440 8.50 -21.13 -0.04
CA LYS A 440 9.94 -21.35 -0.16
C LYS A 440 10.41 -20.84 -1.51
N ARG A 441 11.51 -20.07 -1.50
CA ARG A 441 12.23 -19.77 -2.73
C ARG A 441 12.94 -21.04 -3.21
N THR A 442 12.55 -21.53 -4.38
CA THR A 442 13.04 -22.79 -4.93
C THR A 442 13.74 -22.61 -6.28
N ILE A 443 13.62 -21.42 -6.91
CA ILE A 443 14.24 -21.15 -8.21
C ILE A 443 15.57 -20.46 -8.01
N HIS A 444 16.65 -21.10 -8.49
CA HIS A 444 17.97 -20.53 -8.51
C HIS A 444 18.15 -19.59 -9.71
N LEU A 445 18.31 -18.29 -9.45
CA LEU A 445 18.44 -17.25 -10.50
C LEU A 445 19.91 -16.93 -10.84
N GLY A 446 20.85 -17.74 -10.42
CA GLY A 446 22.27 -17.63 -10.74
C GLY A 446 22.75 -18.70 -11.71
N ILE A 447 24.02 -18.61 -12.07
CA ILE A 447 24.77 -19.69 -12.70
C ILE A 447 25.87 -20.06 -11.71
N ASP A 448 25.89 -21.34 -11.28
CA ASP A 448 26.97 -21.85 -10.45
C ASP A 448 28.13 -22.35 -11.34
N VAL A 449 29.32 -21.99 -10.99
CA VAL A 449 30.52 -22.54 -11.62
C VAL A 449 31.39 -23.17 -10.54
N PHE A 450 31.51 -24.49 -10.58
CA PHE A 450 32.33 -25.29 -9.68
C PHE A 450 33.68 -25.51 -10.31
N ALA A 451 34.74 -25.05 -9.66
CA ALA A 451 36.08 -25.12 -10.14
C ALA A 451 37.04 -25.45 -8.98
N PRO A 452 38.28 -25.94 -9.24
CA PRO A 452 39.26 -26.21 -8.20
C PRO A 452 39.58 -24.99 -7.33
N SER A 453 39.83 -25.24 -6.03
CA SER A 453 40.22 -24.17 -5.11
C SER A 453 41.46 -23.43 -5.61
N GLY A 454 41.45 -22.08 -5.56
CA GLY A 454 42.49 -21.22 -6.05
C GLY A 454 42.34 -20.78 -7.51
N THR A 455 41.27 -21.22 -8.21
CA THR A 455 40.96 -20.74 -9.56
C THR A 455 40.70 -19.25 -9.54
N SER A 456 41.37 -18.48 -10.42
CA SER A 456 41.16 -17.03 -10.55
C SER A 456 39.79 -16.73 -11.18
N ILE A 457 39.14 -15.71 -10.65
CA ILE A 457 37.84 -15.22 -11.15
C ILE A 457 38.06 -13.82 -11.74
N TYR A 458 37.52 -13.58 -12.92
CA TYR A 458 37.67 -12.33 -13.67
C TYR A 458 36.27 -11.68 -13.85
N THR A 459 36.23 -10.34 -13.85
CA THR A 459 35.02 -9.60 -14.19
C THR A 459 34.74 -9.67 -15.70
N PRO A 460 33.48 -9.90 -16.13
CA PRO A 460 33.17 -9.99 -17.56
C PRO A 460 33.26 -8.64 -18.29
N ILE A 461 33.11 -7.52 -17.57
CA ILE A 461 33.25 -6.14 -18.09
C ILE A 461 33.92 -5.26 -17.05
N ASP A 462 34.47 -4.13 -17.47
CA ASP A 462 35.09 -3.15 -16.56
C ASP A 462 34.13 -2.69 -15.49
N GLY A 463 34.61 -2.60 -14.24
CA GLY A 463 33.80 -2.22 -13.10
C GLY A 463 34.62 -1.80 -11.90
N VAL A 464 33.92 -1.37 -10.84
CA VAL A 464 34.53 -1.06 -9.55
C VAL A 464 33.87 -1.92 -8.47
N VAL A 465 34.63 -2.30 -7.46
CA VAL A 465 34.08 -3.01 -6.30
C VAL A 465 33.11 -2.09 -5.61
N HIS A 466 31.84 -2.54 -5.50
CA HIS A 466 30.78 -1.81 -4.83
C HIS A 466 30.65 -2.22 -3.37
N GLN A 467 30.69 -3.53 -3.12
CA GLN A 467 30.55 -4.10 -1.78
C GLN A 467 31.35 -5.40 -1.67
N LEU A 468 31.87 -5.63 -0.47
CA LEU A 468 32.50 -6.89 -0.05
C LEU A 468 31.81 -7.33 1.23
N GLN A 469 31.41 -8.60 1.31
CA GLN A 469 30.81 -9.17 2.49
C GLN A 469 31.14 -10.66 2.59
N ASP A 470 31.35 -11.15 3.79
CA ASP A 470 31.47 -12.57 4.08
C ASP A 470 30.22 -13.00 4.85
N ASN A 471 29.31 -13.67 4.15
CA ASN A 471 28.04 -14.14 4.70
C ASN A 471 28.29 -15.47 5.39
N GLN A 472 27.91 -15.57 6.68
CA GLN A 472 28.24 -16.71 7.55
C GLN A 472 27.04 -17.66 7.77
N SER A 473 25.85 -17.34 7.27
CA SER A 473 24.66 -18.19 7.41
C SER A 473 24.78 -19.47 6.56
N GLU A 474 24.22 -20.54 7.04
CA GLU A 474 24.21 -21.81 6.32
C GLU A 474 23.45 -21.67 5.00
N LEU A 475 24.03 -22.16 3.89
CA LEU A 475 23.49 -22.04 2.53
C LEU A 475 23.39 -20.60 1.98
N ASP A 476 23.97 -19.62 2.66
CA ASP A 476 24.10 -18.25 2.14
C ASP A 476 25.26 -18.16 1.12
N TYR A 477 25.43 -16.99 0.53
CA TYR A 477 26.41 -16.75 -0.55
C TYR A 477 27.88 -16.88 -0.11
N GLY A 478 28.19 -16.95 1.20
CA GLY A 478 29.57 -16.93 1.70
C GLY A 478 30.30 -15.64 1.33
N PRO A 479 31.62 -15.70 1.04
CA PRO A 479 32.37 -14.53 0.61
C PRO A 479 31.83 -13.96 -0.70
N THR A 480 31.30 -12.73 -0.65
CA THR A 480 30.58 -12.09 -1.76
C THR A 480 31.29 -10.81 -2.18
N VAL A 481 31.46 -10.64 -3.49
CA VAL A 481 31.96 -9.42 -4.13
C VAL A 481 30.90 -8.88 -5.07
N ILE A 482 30.42 -7.66 -4.81
CA ILE A 482 29.48 -6.97 -5.70
C ILE A 482 30.26 -5.91 -6.50
N LEU A 483 30.10 -5.96 -7.82
CA LEU A 483 30.73 -5.02 -8.74
C LEU A 483 29.68 -4.05 -9.29
N ARG A 484 30.07 -2.79 -9.44
CA ARG A 484 29.31 -1.76 -10.14
C ARG A 484 29.89 -1.54 -11.51
N HIS A 485 29.09 -1.69 -12.53
CA HIS A 485 29.41 -1.42 -13.92
C HIS A 485 28.76 -0.14 -14.40
N LYS A 486 29.42 0.60 -15.28
CA LYS A 486 28.83 1.74 -15.99
C LYS A 486 28.61 1.31 -17.45
N ILE A 487 27.33 1.29 -17.87
CA ILE A 487 26.90 0.86 -19.20
C ILE A 487 26.16 2.00 -19.91
#